data_c5c55e6908a0ae9cde0103103e3705bb
#
_entry.id   c5c55e6908a0ae9cde0103103e3705bb
#
_cell.length_a   1.000
_cell.length_b   1.000
_cell.length_c   1.000
_cell.angle_alpha   90.00
_cell.angle_beta   90.00
_cell.angle_gamma   90.00
#
_symmetry.space_group_name_H-M   'P 1'
#
loop_
_entity.id
_entity.type
_entity.pdbx_description
1 polymer ?
#
loop_
_entity_poly.entity_id
_entity_poly.type
_entity_poly.pdbx_seq_one_letter_code
_entity_poly.pdbx_strand_id
1 'polypeptide(L)' 'MTHFTEEEKLIISMFQSNGRLITVSKIRAAMADVDDEEMLELMQSTAEKLLCISEKEYRQLGESLIT' A
#
# COMPACT_ATOMS: atom_id res chain seq x y z
N MET A 1 -7.79 8.33 -12.33
CA MET A 1 -6.61 8.37 -11.48
C MET A 1 -6.93 7.77 -10.11
N THR A 2 -6.07 6.92 -9.60
CA THR A 2 -6.29 6.25 -8.31
C THR A 2 -5.84 7.16 -7.17
N HIS A 3 -6.73 7.40 -6.23
CA HIS A 3 -6.43 8.21 -5.06
C HIS A 3 -6.29 7.33 -3.83
N PHE A 4 -5.30 7.66 -3.01
CA PHE A 4 -5.08 6.98 -1.73
C PHE A 4 -5.51 7.91 -0.59
N THR A 5 -6.23 7.35 0.38
CA THR A 5 -6.58 8.09 1.58
C THR A 5 -5.35 8.24 2.47
N GLU A 6 -5.43 9.10 3.48
CA GLU A 6 -4.33 9.28 4.41
C GLU A 6 -3.97 7.97 5.12
N GLU A 7 -5.00 7.20 5.48
CA GLU A 7 -4.79 5.91 6.13
C GLU A 7 -4.09 4.92 5.22
N GLU A 8 -4.48 4.90 3.94
CA GLU A 8 -3.84 4.03 2.94
C GLU A 8 -2.38 4.44 2.72
N LYS A 9 -2.09 5.73 2.72
CA LYS A 9 -0.72 6.22 2.60
C LYS A 9 0.13 5.79 3.79
N LEU A 10 -0.45 5.74 4.98
CA LEU A 10 0.26 5.24 6.16
C LEU A 10 0.60 3.76 5.99
N ILE A 11 -0.33 2.96 5.48
CA ILE A 11 -0.06 1.54 5.20
C ILE A 11 1.09 1.40 4.21
N ILE A 12 1.07 2.18 3.14
CA ILE A 12 2.14 2.14 2.13
C ILE A 12 3.49 2.50 2.77
N SER A 13 3.54 3.54 3.60
CA SER A 13 4.79 3.96 4.22
C SER A 13 5.36 2.89 5.15
N MET A 14 4.51 2.10 5.80
CA MET A 14 4.93 1.01 6.68
C MET A 14 5.54 -0.16 5.91
N PHE A 15 5.05 -0.41 4.71
CA PHE A 15 5.45 -1.57 3.91
C PHE A 15 6.24 -1.22 2.65
N GLN A 16 6.54 0.05 2.46
CA GLN A 16 7.23 0.53 1.27
C GLN A 16 8.51 -0.25 0.99
N SER A 17 8.69 -0.62 -0.28
CA SER A 17 9.83 -1.42 -0.70
C SER A 17 10.27 -0.99 -2.10
N ASN A 18 11.28 -1.67 -2.66
CA ASN A 18 11.90 -1.30 -3.94
C ASN A 18 11.03 -1.58 -5.17
N GLY A 19 9.81 -1.99 -4.99
CA GLY A 19 8.90 -2.23 -6.10
C GLY A 19 7.48 -2.33 -5.63
N ARG A 20 6.57 -1.98 -6.53
CA ARG A 20 5.14 -2.00 -6.26
C ARG A 20 4.65 -3.40 -5.84
N LEU A 21 5.04 -4.41 -6.62
CA LEU A 21 4.59 -5.79 -6.35
C LEU A 21 5.16 -6.34 -5.06
N ILE A 22 6.38 -5.98 -4.72
CA ILE A 22 7.01 -6.40 -3.47
C ILE A 22 6.24 -5.80 -2.29
N THR A 23 5.87 -4.53 -2.39
CA THR A 23 5.08 -3.85 -1.37
C THR A 23 3.72 -4.54 -1.19
N VAL A 24 3.05 -4.88 -2.30
CA VAL A 24 1.77 -5.61 -2.25
C VAL A 24 1.95 -6.96 -1.55
N SER A 25 3.00 -7.69 -1.88
CA SER A 25 3.28 -8.98 -1.27
C SER A 25 3.48 -8.85 0.25
N LYS A 26 4.20 -7.83 0.68
CA LYS A 26 4.42 -7.58 2.10
C LYS A 26 3.12 -7.25 2.83
N ILE A 27 2.28 -6.42 2.22
CA ILE A 27 0.98 -6.08 2.81
C ILE A 27 0.14 -7.34 2.97
N ARG A 28 0.06 -8.17 1.93
CA ARG A 28 -0.73 -9.40 1.97
C ARG A 28 -0.21 -10.39 3.01
N ALA A 29 1.11 -10.52 3.10
CA ALA A 29 1.70 -11.39 4.11
C ALA A 29 1.36 -10.92 5.52
N ALA A 30 1.40 -9.63 5.75
CA ALA A 30 1.07 -9.06 7.06
C ALA A 30 -0.39 -9.23 7.41
N MET A 31 -1.28 -9.25 6.41
CA MET A 31 -2.72 -9.43 6.63
C MET A 31 -3.04 -10.75 7.35
N ALA A 32 -2.22 -11.77 7.16
CA ALA A 32 -2.43 -13.06 7.80
C ALA A 32 -2.35 -12.97 9.33
N ASP A 33 -1.65 -11.97 9.86
CA ASP A 33 -1.47 -11.79 11.29
C ASP A 33 -2.38 -10.72 11.89
N VAL A 34 -3.25 -10.13 11.09
CA VAL A 34 -4.15 -9.07 11.53
C VAL A 34 -5.53 -9.64 11.84
N ASP A 35 -6.03 -9.36 13.04
CA ASP A 35 -7.36 -9.83 13.48
C ASP A 35 -8.45 -8.77 13.33
N ASP A 36 -8.07 -7.51 13.13
CA ASP A 36 -9.00 -6.39 13.01
C ASP A 36 -9.55 -6.31 11.58
N GLU A 37 -10.86 -6.48 11.43
CA GLU A 37 -11.51 -6.46 10.13
C GLU A 37 -11.36 -5.13 9.42
N GLU A 38 -11.45 -4.02 10.15
CA GLU A 38 -11.28 -2.69 9.55
C GLU A 38 -9.87 -2.52 8.99
N MET A 39 -8.88 -3.00 9.73
CA MET A 39 -7.49 -2.94 9.28
C MET A 39 -7.29 -3.85 8.06
N LEU A 40 -7.89 -5.04 8.06
CA LEU A 40 -7.81 -5.95 6.92
C LEU A 40 -8.42 -5.31 5.67
N GLU A 41 -9.57 -4.67 5.80
CA GLU A 41 -10.19 -3.97 4.67
C GLU A 41 -9.30 -2.84 4.15
N LEU A 42 -8.70 -2.09 5.05
CA LEU A 42 -7.80 -1.00 4.69
C LEU A 42 -6.57 -1.53 3.95
N MET A 43 -5.96 -2.59 4.46
CA MET A 43 -4.79 -3.20 3.84
C MET A 43 -5.14 -3.80 2.48
N GLN A 44 -6.29 -4.46 2.37
CA GLN A 44 -6.74 -5.03 1.11
C GLN A 44 -6.99 -3.95 0.08
N SER A 45 -7.69 -2.89 0.46
CA SER A 45 -7.96 -1.74 -0.41
C SER A 45 -6.65 -1.12 -0.91
N THR A 46 -5.70 -0.94 -0.02
CA THR A 46 -4.39 -0.38 -0.35
C THR A 46 -3.66 -1.27 -1.35
N ALA A 47 -3.63 -2.58 -1.11
CA ALA A 47 -2.97 -3.54 -2.00
C ALA A 47 -3.61 -3.54 -3.38
N GLU A 48 -4.94 -3.53 -3.45
CA GLU A 48 -5.66 -3.51 -4.72
C GLU A 48 -5.36 -2.24 -5.51
N LYS A 49 -5.34 -1.10 -4.86
CA LYS A 49 -5.02 0.17 -5.51
C LYS A 49 -3.59 0.18 -6.03
N LEU A 50 -2.66 -0.39 -5.27
CA LEU A 50 -1.27 -0.50 -5.72
C LEU A 50 -1.13 -1.37 -6.96
N LEU A 51 -1.98 -2.38 -7.11
CA LEU A 51 -2.00 -3.20 -8.31
C LEU A 51 -2.57 -2.47 -9.52
N CYS A 52 -3.36 -1.42 -9.29
CA CYS A 52 -3.98 -0.65 -10.37
C CYS A 52 -3.11 0.50 -10.89
N ILE A 53 -2.09 0.90 -10.15
CA ILE A 53 -1.20 1.99 -10.56
C ILE A 53 0.05 1.42 -11.25
N SER A 54 0.78 2.30 -11.95
CA SER A 54 2.04 1.91 -12.60
C SER A 54 3.20 2.00 -11.60
N GLU A 55 4.35 1.42 -11.98
CA GLU A 55 5.57 1.55 -11.19
C GLU A 55 5.99 3.01 -11.08
N LYS A 56 5.79 3.79 -12.13
CA LYS A 56 6.11 5.21 -12.13
C LYS A 56 5.28 5.96 -11.09
N GLU A 57 3.97 5.67 -11.05
CA GLU A 57 3.08 6.29 -10.07
C GLU A 57 3.45 5.85 -8.66
N TYR A 58 3.83 4.59 -8.49
CA TYR A 58 4.27 4.08 -7.19
C TYR A 58 5.52 4.83 -6.70
N ARG A 59 6.48 5.07 -7.59
CA ARG A 59 7.70 5.81 -7.23
C ARG A 59 7.37 7.23 -6.82
N GLN A 60 6.48 7.89 -7.55
CA GLN A 60 6.06 9.26 -7.24
C GLN A 60 5.37 9.32 -5.89
N LEU A 61 4.54 8.32 -5.60
CA LEU A 61 3.87 8.21 -4.31
C LEU A 61 4.87 8.04 -3.17
N GLY A 62 5.88 7.20 -3.37
CA GLY A 62 6.93 6.98 -2.39
C GLY A 62 7.72 8.25 -2.10
N GLU A 63 8.06 9.01 -3.13
CA GLU A 63 8.76 10.28 -2.96
C GLU A 63 7.93 11.27 -2.16
N SER A 64 6.63 11.29 -2.41
CA SER A 64 5.70 12.16 -1.69
C SER A 64 5.60 11.79 -0.21
N LEU A 65 5.74 10.52 0.12
CA LEU A 65 5.66 10.03 1.49
C LEU A 65 6.92 10.34 2.32
N ILE A 66 8.06 10.50 1.66
CA ILE A 66 9.34 10.75 2.32
C ILE A 66 9.50 12.23 2.71
N THR A 67 8.91 13.12 1.98
CA THR A 67 9.06 14.56 2.20
C THR A 67 8.05 15.14 3.22
#